data_c43a022b688269b808f22a9eb3e4bbda
#
_entry.id   c43a022b688269b808f22a9eb3e4bbda
#
_cell.length_a   1.000
_cell.length_b   1.000
_cell.length_c   1.000
_cell.angle_alpha   90.00
_cell.angle_beta   90.00
_cell.angle_gamma   90.00
#
_symmetry.space_group_name_H-M   'P 1'
#
loop_
_entity.id
_entity.type
_entity.pdbx_description
1 polymer ?
#
loop_
_entity_poly.entity_id
_entity_poly.type
_entity_poly.pdbx_seq_one_letter_code
_entity_poly.pdbx_strand_id
1 'polypeptide(L)'
;MNENLIETEYKHLYGEINSPYKLADEMISMFPEELLTNPEIQWLDPGCGQGNLTYRLFETLSNNISDKKHIVERMLHVIELNEERKSNIITMFNECCSNARPNITIGNLFNQTGKYDAIICNPPFNFAGKIKTPTTSNIGKQNDGFTVWCEFVRHSMSLLKDGGYMCFIVPAIWMKPDKAQMYNFLLQWKLERIKCYTNTETNNLFHGQAQTPTSIFLVRKILHDPLHTQHVLSIYSKKTDKYIEHTLNKGSPIPMTNIELVNNLQQHISSNQYIKVKKTNMPPKTHTFTATETLSHPYKNIRTTKLVGKIDTTKPQLSDNTVKHVIEWSNKPCYGYGSGPKIILAHKMYGMPFIDYSGNIGISNRDSYIIDGVSINELERTYDLLNNTKIIDVYDATRYRMKYLEKYAFELIPNITSDDLDNINK
;
A
#
# COMPACT_ATOMS: atom_id res chain seq x y z
N MET A 1 5.09 28.13 -23.88
CA MET A 1 5.39 27.66 -22.49
C MET A 1 5.99 26.26 -22.58
N ASN A 2 6.92 25.91 -21.71
CA ASN A 2 7.60 24.60 -21.79
C ASN A 2 6.60 23.53 -21.26
N GLU A 3 6.29 22.49 -22.04
CA GLU A 3 5.33 21.43 -21.67
C GLU A 3 5.58 20.84 -20.27
N ASN A 4 6.83 20.67 -19.89
CA ASN A 4 7.24 20.21 -18.57
C ASN A 4 6.84 21.13 -17.41
N LEU A 5 6.70 22.45 -17.66
CA LEU A 5 6.24 23.41 -16.64
C LEU A 5 4.74 23.31 -16.44
N ILE A 6 3.98 23.13 -17.52
CA ILE A 6 2.53 22.96 -17.50
C ILE A 6 2.15 21.65 -16.78
N GLU A 7 2.82 20.55 -17.10
CA GLU A 7 2.59 19.25 -16.43
C GLU A 7 2.89 19.32 -14.92
N THR A 8 3.95 20.04 -14.54
CA THR A 8 4.29 20.25 -13.13
C THR A 8 3.24 21.07 -12.39
N GLU A 9 2.67 22.07 -13.04
CA GLU A 9 1.59 22.91 -12.51
C GLU A 9 0.29 22.10 -12.33
N TYR A 10 -0.11 21.31 -13.31
CA TYR A 10 -1.30 20.46 -13.22
C TYR A 10 -1.17 19.36 -12.17
N LYS A 11 0.03 18.77 -12.03
CA LYS A 11 0.32 17.87 -10.94
C LYS A 11 0.13 18.53 -9.58
N HIS A 12 0.57 19.79 -9.45
CA HIS A 12 0.44 20.52 -8.19
C HIS A 12 -1.02 20.90 -7.91
N LEU A 13 -1.74 21.43 -8.91
CA LEU A 13 -3.11 21.91 -8.74
C LEU A 13 -4.14 20.79 -8.66
N TYR A 14 -4.04 19.81 -9.54
CA TYR A 14 -5.04 18.76 -9.73
C TYR A 14 -4.59 17.37 -9.24
N GLY A 15 -3.30 17.21 -8.89
CA GLY A 15 -2.72 15.91 -8.57
C GLY A 15 -2.59 14.99 -9.79
N GLU A 16 -2.67 15.54 -10.99
CA GLU A 16 -2.66 14.81 -12.25
C GLU A 16 -1.33 14.10 -12.46
N ILE A 17 -1.38 12.79 -12.70
CA ILE A 17 -0.27 11.96 -13.15
C ILE A 17 -0.77 11.10 -14.30
N ASN A 18 -0.19 11.27 -15.47
CA ASN A 18 -0.59 10.54 -16.66
C ASN A 18 -0.40 9.03 -16.50
N SER A 19 -1.39 8.26 -16.93
CA SER A 19 -1.32 6.81 -16.96
C SER A 19 -0.49 6.36 -18.16
N PRO A 20 0.64 5.66 -17.97
CA PRO A 20 1.33 5.01 -19.08
C PRO A 20 0.44 3.94 -19.74
N TYR A 21 0.55 3.73 -21.04
CA TYR A 21 -0.26 2.74 -21.76
C TYR A 21 -0.11 1.33 -21.18
N LYS A 22 1.10 0.94 -20.80
CA LYS A 22 1.33 -0.34 -20.13
C LYS A 22 0.48 -0.52 -18.87
N LEU A 23 0.36 0.53 -18.05
CA LEU A 23 -0.49 0.51 -16.87
C LEU A 23 -1.98 0.39 -17.26
N ALA A 24 -2.39 1.16 -18.26
CA ALA A 24 -3.77 1.09 -18.75
C ALA A 24 -4.13 -0.32 -19.23
N ASP A 25 -3.26 -0.97 -20.01
CA ASP A 25 -3.45 -2.34 -20.48
C ASP A 25 -3.54 -3.34 -19.31
N GLU A 26 -2.69 -3.18 -18.30
CA GLU A 26 -2.72 -4.02 -17.11
C GLU A 26 -4.01 -3.83 -16.30
N MET A 27 -4.51 -2.61 -16.18
CA MET A 27 -5.78 -2.32 -15.50
C MET A 27 -6.98 -2.89 -16.27
N ILE A 28 -6.99 -2.74 -17.59
CA ILE A 28 -8.07 -3.25 -18.46
C ILE A 28 -8.10 -4.79 -18.42
N SER A 29 -6.93 -5.45 -18.43
CA SER A 29 -6.83 -6.90 -18.36
C SER A 29 -7.34 -7.52 -17.05
N MET A 30 -7.56 -6.74 -16.03
CA MET A 30 -8.16 -7.23 -14.79
C MET A 30 -9.67 -7.48 -14.89
N PHE A 31 -10.35 -6.80 -15.81
CA PHE A 31 -11.79 -7.00 -15.99
C PHE A 31 -12.11 -8.34 -16.62
N PRO A 32 -13.27 -8.92 -16.28
CA PRO A 32 -13.79 -10.08 -16.99
C PRO A 32 -14.03 -9.80 -18.49
N GLU A 33 -13.76 -10.78 -19.34
CA GLU A 33 -13.87 -10.66 -20.80
C GLU A 33 -15.29 -10.28 -21.24
N GLU A 34 -16.30 -10.76 -20.54
CA GLU A 34 -17.71 -10.44 -20.83
C GLU A 34 -18.03 -8.94 -20.78
N LEU A 35 -17.29 -8.16 -20.00
CA LEU A 35 -17.47 -6.69 -19.97
C LEU A 35 -16.82 -6.02 -21.19
N LEU A 36 -15.76 -6.63 -21.74
CA LEU A 36 -15.01 -6.07 -22.86
C LEU A 36 -15.65 -6.44 -24.22
N THR A 37 -16.56 -7.40 -24.23
CA THR A 37 -17.23 -7.90 -25.43
C THR A 37 -18.71 -7.50 -25.53
N ASN A 38 -19.31 -7.03 -24.43
CA ASN A 38 -20.73 -6.66 -24.38
C ASN A 38 -20.92 -5.17 -24.71
N PRO A 39 -21.63 -4.83 -25.83
CA PRO A 39 -21.85 -3.44 -26.24
C PRO A 39 -22.77 -2.63 -25.32
N GLU A 40 -23.50 -3.26 -24.39
CA GLU A 40 -24.43 -2.58 -23.47
C GLU A 40 -23.73 -2.02 -22.22
N ILE A 41 -22.45 -2.33 -22.01
CA ILE A 41 -21.71 -1.92 -20.83
C ILE A 41 -21.39 -0.41 -20.88
N GLN A 42 -21.77 0.30 -19.83
CA GLN A 42 -21.44 1.69 -19.63
C GLN A 42 -20.22 1.82 -18.73
N TRP A 43 -19.14 2.36 -19.29
CA TRP A 43 -17.86 2.58 -18.62
C TRP A 43 -17.74 4.02 -18.16
N LEU A 44 -17.12 4.23 -17.00
CA LEU A 44 -16.75 5.54 -16.49
C LEU A 44 -15.26 5.60 -16.20
N ASP A 45 -14.61 6.67 -16.69
CA ASP A 45 -13.31 7.15 -16.21
C ASP A 45 -13.52 8.48 -15.47
N PRO A 46 -13.56 8.47 -14.13
CA PRO A 46 -13.97 9.62 -13.33
C PRO A 46 -12.88 10.68 -13.09
N GLY A 47 -11.75 10.57 -13.76
CA GLY A 47 -10.62 11.51 -13.67
C GLY A 47 -9.66 11.24 -14.81
N CYS A 48 -10.15 11.42 -16.04
CA CYS A 48 -9.48 10.91 -17.23
C CYS A 48 -8.17 11.66 -17.59
N GLY A 49 -7.92 12.85 -17.05
CA GLY A 49 -6.74 13.65 -17.37
C GLY A 49 -6.59 13.87 -18.88
N GLN A 50 -5.49 13.41 -19.45
CA GLN A 50 -5.24 13.48 -20.90
C GLN A 50 -5.99 12.42 -21.72
N GLY A 51 -6.68 11.46 -21.07
CA GLY A 51 -7.46 10.44 -21.72
C GLY A 51 -6.71 9.14 -22.05
N ASN A 52 -5.45 8.96 -21.63
CA ASN A 52 -4.64 7.79 -21.97
C ASN A 52 -5.31 6.45 -21.59
N LEU A 53 -5.91 6.38 -20.40
CA LEU A 53 -6.59 5.19 -19.92
C LEU A 53 -7.84 4.91 -20.73
N THR A 54 -8.65 5.95 -20.98
CA THR A 54 -9.86 5.88 -21.81
C THR A 54 -9.54 5.49 -23.25
N TYR A 55 -8.44 6.03 -23.82
CA TYR A 55 -7.99 5.69 -25.16
C TYR A 55 -7.65 4.19 -25.28
N ARG A 56 -6.86 3.63 -24.34
CA ARG A 56 -6.54 2.19 -24.35
C ARG A 56 -7.77 1.33 -24.15
N LEU A 57 -8.72 1.77 -23.33
CA LEU A 57 -10.01 1.07 -23.19
C LEU A 57 -10.79 1.09 -24.50
N PHE A 58 -10.86 2.23 -25.20
CA PHE A 58 -11.47 2.31 -26.52
C PHE A 58 -10.83 1.33 -27.51
N GLU A 59 -9.50 1.28 -27.60
CA GLU A 59 -8.80 0.34 -28.49
C GLU A 59 -9.15 -1.12 -28.16
N THR A 60 -9.17 -1.48 -26.87
CA THR A 60 -9.53 -2.82 -26.42
C THR A 60 -10.98 -3.18 -26.79
N LEU A 61 -11.93 -2.27 -26.54
CA LEU A 61 -13.32 -2.47 -26.90
C LEU A 61 -13.51 -2.58 -28.42
N SER A 62 -12.78 -1.79 -29.20
CA SER A 62 -12.84 -1.79 -30.68
C SER A 62 -12.34 -3.09 -31.31
N ASN A 63 -11.55 -3.90 -30.61
CA ASN A 63 -11.15 -5.22 -31.06
C ASN A 63 -12.31 -6.23 -31.02
N ASN A 64 -13.31 -5.99 -30.18
CA ASN A 64 -14.44 -6.89 -29.97
C ASN A 64 -15.76 -6.35 -30.50
N ILE A 65 -15.91 -5.01 -30.56
CA ILE A 65 -17.15 -4.31 -30.93
C ILE A 65 -16.87 -3.47 -32.18
N SER A 66 -17.49 -3.80 -33.29
CA SER A 66 -17.23 -3.15 -34.60
C SER A 66 -17.74 -1.72 -34.70
N ASP A 67 -18.83 -1.37 -33.98
CA ASP A 67 -19.40 -0.03 -33.99
C ASP A 67 -18.62 0.93 -33.07
N LYS A 68 -17.56 1.52 -33.62
CA LYS A 68 -16.72 2.49 -32.91
C LYS A 68 -17.49 3.73 -32.45
N LYS A 69 -18.50 4.14 -33.20
CA LYS A 69 -19.33 5.28 -32.83
C LYS A 69 -20.17 4.98 -31.60
N HIS A 70 -20.73 3.78 -31.52
CA HIS A 70 -21.45 3.29 -30.34
C HIS A 70 -20.55 3.27 -29.11
N ILE A 71 -19.30 2.78 -29.26
CA ILE A 71 -18.33 2.78 -28.15
C ILE A 71 -18.13 4.19 -27.61
N VAL A 72 -17.87 5.16 -28.48
CA VAL A 72 -17.60 6.56 -28.05
C VAL A 72 -18.83 7.24 -27.50
N GLU A 73 -20.02 7.09 -28.13
CA GLU A 73 -21.21 7.84 -27.80
C GLU A 73 -22.07 7.21 -26.71
N ARG A 74 -21.93 5.89 -26.46
CA ARG A 74 -22.82 5.16 -25.55
C ARG A 74 -22.10 4.42 -24.42
N MET A 75 -20.93 3.86 -24.73
CA MET A 75 -20.24 3.03 -23.77
C MET A 75 -19.28 3.83 -22.88
N LEU A 76 -18.51 4.76 -23.46
CA LEU A 76 -17.48 5.51 -22.72
C LEU A 76 -18.01 6.84 -22.19
N HIS A 77 -17.84 7.04 -20.89
CA HIS A 77 -18.12 8.28 -20.19
C HIS A 77 -16.86 8.75 -19.47
N VAL A 78 -16.52 10.03 -19.60
CA VAL A 78 -15.36 10.59 -18.91
C VAL A 78 -15.74 11.82 -18.11
N ILE A 79 -15.11 12.00 -16.96
CA ILE A 79 -15.24 13.18 -16.13
C ILE A 79 -13.85 13.78 -15.96
N GLU A 80 -13.73 15.10 -16.15
CA GLU A 80 -12.49 15.82 -15.96
C GLU A 80 -12.76 17.14 -15.26
N LEU A 81 -11.95 17.45 -14.24
CA LEU A 81 -12.07 18.69 -13.48
C LEU A 81 -11.43 19.87 -14.19
N ASN A 82 -10.33 19.64 -14.90
CA ASN A 82 -9.57 20.65 -15.61
C ASN A 82 -10.19 20.94 -16.99
N GLU A 83 -10.83 22.10 -17.13
CA GLU A 83 -11.49 22.48 -18.39
C GLU A 83 -10.50 22.60 -19.58
N GLU A 84 -9.23 22.92 -19.32
CA GLU A 84 -8.20 23.00 -20.37
C GLU A 84 -7.91 21.65 -21.03
N ARG A 85 -8.21 20.52 -20.36
CA ARG A 85 -8.08 19.17 -20.93
C ARG A 85 -9.19 18.82 -21.93
N LYS A 86 -10.29 19.55 -21.91
CA LYS A 86 -11.46 19.26 -22.78
C LYS A 86 -11.11 19.16 -24.27
N SER A 87 -10.29 20.07 -24.76
CA SER A 87 -9.86 20.05 -26.17
C SER A 87 -9.05 18.81 -26.52
N ASN A 88 -8.14 18.40 -25.63
CA ASN A 88 -7.31 17.22 -25.82
C ASN A 88 -8.17 15.93 -25.83
N ILE A 89 -9.13 15.84 -24.92
CA ILE A 89 -10.07 14.70 -24.83
C ILE A 89 -10.94 14.63 -26.10
N ILE A 90 -11.45 15.76 -26.59
CA ILE A 90 -12.23 15.82 -27.84
C ILE A 90 -11.35 15.39 -29.02
N THR A 91 -10.12 15.90 -29.12
CA THR A 91 -9.17 15.51 -30.17
C THR A 91 -8.91 14.00 -30.16
N MET A 92 -8.61 13.44 -28.98
CA MET A 92 -8.44 11.99 -28.83
C MET A 92 -9.65 11.20 -29.33
N PHE A 93 -10.87 11.58 -28.95
CA PHE A 93 -12.07 10.89 -29.41
C PHE A 93 -12.32 11.05 -30.92
N ASN A 94 -11.98 12.22 -31.50
CA ASN A 94 -12.06 12.43 -32.95
C ASN A 94 -11.06 11.54 -33.72
N GLU A 95 -9.89 11.28 -33.16
CA GLU A 95 -8.92 10.31 -33.69
C GLU A 95 -9.45 8.88 -33.60
N CYS A 96 -10.15 8.55 -32.51
CA CYS A 96 -10.80 7.25 -32.33
C CYS A 96 -11.94 7.01 -33.34
N CYS A 97 -12.81 8.02 -33.51
CA CYS A 97 -13.96 7.96 -34.40
C CYS A 97 -14.39 9.37 -34.84
N SER A 98 -14.08 9.75 -36.08
CA SER A 98 -14.49 11.03 -36.64
C SER A 98 -16.02 11.18 -36.61
N ASN A 99 -16.50 12.36 -36.24
CA ASN A 99 -17.94 12.71 -36.11
C ASN A 99 -18.70 11.98 -34.97
N ALA A 100 -18.04 11.31 -34.07
CA ALA A 100 -18.68 10.83 -32.85
C ALA A 100 -18.88 12.00 -31.84
N ARG A 101 -19.87 11.87 -30.96
CA ARG A 101 -20.16 12.82 -29.89
C ARG A 101 -19.83 12.17 -28.56
N PRO A 102 -18.63 12.36 -28.03
CA PRO A 102 -18.21 11.70 -26.80
C PRO A 102 -18.96 12.25 -25.56
N ASN A 103 -19.19 11.37 -24.59
CA ASN A 103 -19.80 11.72 -23.32
C ASN A 103 -18.72 12.29 -22.36
N ILE A 104 -18.49 13.58 -22.44
CA ILE A 104 -17.51 14.29 -21.61
C ILE A 104 -18.25 15.19 -20.63
N THR A 105 -17.99 15.02 -19.35
CA THR A 105 -18.43 15.92 -18.29
C THR A 105 -17.23 16.68 -17.75
N ILE A 106 -17.23 18.00 -17.95
CA ILE A 106 -16.26 18.88 -17.30
C ILE A 106 -16.83 19.33 -15.97
N GLY A 107 -16.15 18.97 -14.88
CA GLY A 107 -16.59 19.32 -13.54
C GLY A 107 -16.11 18.36 -12.45
N ASN A 108 -16.59 18.61 -11.25
CA ASN A 108 -16.20 17.83 -10.08
C ASN A 108 -16.95 16.49 -10.06
N LEU A 109 -16.18 15.37 -9.98
CA LEU A 109 -16.70 14.02 -9.80
C LEU A 109 -17.73 13.95 -8.67
N PHE A 110 -17.47 14.60 -7.53
CA PHE A 110 -18.32 14.50 -6.34
C PHE A 110 -19.74 15.10 -6.52
N ASN A 111 -19.98 15.81 -7.62
CA ASN A 111 -21.30 16.33 -7.97
C ASN A 111 -22.07 15.41 -8.95
N GLN A 112 -21.47 14.27 -9.35
CA GLN A 112 -22.08 13.36 -10.33
C GLN A 112 -22.97 12.32 -9.66
N THR A 113 -24.02 11.89 -10.35
CA THR A 113 -25.07 10.98 -9.83
C THR A 113 -25.41 9.82 -10.77
N GLY A 114 -24.72 9.62 -11.86
CA GLY A 114 -24.94 8.53 -12.82
C GLY A 114 -24.75 7.13 -12.24
N LYS A 115 -25.09 6.10 -13.02
CA LYS A 115 -24.86 4.69 -12.68
C LYS A 115 -24.19 3.98 -13.84
N TYR A 116 -23.08 3.29 -13.56
CA TYR A 116 -22.22 2.64 -14.55
C TYR A 116 -22.02 1.17 -14.24
N ASP A 117 -21.78 0.36 -15.28
CA ASP A 117 -21.53 -1.07 -15.15
C ASP A 117 -20.06 -1.34 -14.77
N ALA A 118 -19.15 -0.51 -15.30
CA ALA A 118 -17.73 -0.61 -15.02
C ALA A 118 -17.09 0.78 -14.82
N ILE A 119 -16.18 0.88 -13.87
CA ILE A 119 -15.42 2.10 -13.59
C ILE A 119 -13.94 1.77 -13.58
N ILE A 120 -13.13 2.56 -14.30
CA ILE A 120 -11.68 2.41 -14.34
C ILE A 120 -11.03 3.77 -14.11
N CYS A 121 -10.02 3.85 -13.20
CA CYS A 121 -9.43 5.13 -12.88
C CYS A 121 -8.03 5.04 -12.28
N ASN A 122 -7.18 5.97 -12.67
CA ASN A 122 -5.99 6.37 -11.93
C ASN A 122 -6.29 7.72 -11.24
N PRO A 123 -6.84 7.74 -10.03
CA PRO A 123 -7.28 8.96 -9.38
C PRO A 123 -6.09 9.81 -8.92
N PRO A 124 -6.25 11.13 -8.75
CA PRO A 124 -5.25 11.95 -8.11
C PRO A 124 -4.99 11.45 -6.69
N PHE A 125 -3.72 11.16 -6.34
CA PHE A 125 -3.39 10.72 -4.98
C PHE A 125 -3.48 11.86 -3.98
N ASN A 126 -3.09 13.07 -4.40
CA ASN A 126 -3.11 14.29 -3.62
C ASN A 126 -3.79 15.40 -4.43
N PHE A 127 -4.30 16.44 -3.76
CA PHE A 127 -4.96 17.56 -4.40
C PHE A 127 -4.50 18.88 -3.79
N ALA A 128 -4.38 19.93 -4.63
CA ALA A 128 -4.05 21.31 -4.25
C ALA A 128 -2.75 21.43 -3.43
N GLY A 129 -1.67 20.81 -3.88
CA GLY A 129 -0.37 20.89 -3.23
C GLY A 129 -0.30 20.26 -1.84
N LYS A 130 -1.37 19.62 -1.36
CA LYS A 130 -1.39 18.87 -0.09
C LYS A 130 -0.62 17.57 -0.24
N ILE A 131 0.70 17.70 -0.34
CA ILE A 131 1.59 16.57 -0.26
C ILE A 131 1.54 16.08 1.18
N LYS A 132 1.24 14.81 1.40
CA LYS A 132 1.48 14.16 2.68
C LYS A 132 2.98 14.15 2.91
N THR A 133 3.50 15.20 3.53
CA THR A 133 4.90 15.27 3.92
C THR A 133 5.22 14.10 4.84
N PRO A 134 6.33 13.39 4.62
CA PRO A 134 6.85 12.46 5.60
C PRO A 134 6.95 13.19 6.94
N THR A 135 6.56 12.56 8.02
CA THR A 135 6.44 13.09 9.40
C THR A 135 7.72 13.69 9.99
N THR A 136 8.76 13.90 9.20
CA THR A 136 10.04 14.49 9.60
C THR A 136 10.18 15.98 9.28
N SER A 137 9.25 16.60 8.55
CA SER A 137 9.28 18.05 8.35
C SER A 137 8.56 18.75 9.50
N ASN A 138 9.22 19.74 10.09
CA ASN A 138 8.69 20.61 11.16
C ASN A 138 7.58 21.59 10.70
N ILE A 139 7.06 21.41 9.51
CA ILE A 139 5.92 22.16 9.01
C ILE A 139 4.67 21.57 9.65
N GLY A 140 3.96 22.38 10.40
CA GLY A 140 2.90 22.02 11.34
C GLY A 140 1.95 20.93 10.83
N LYS A 141 1.48 20.10 11.75
CA LYS A 141 0.47 19.05 11.57
C LYS A 141 -0.82 19.63 10.99
N GLN A 142 -0.82 19.96 9.72
CA GLN A 142 -2.06 20.19 8.99
C GLN A 142 -2.56 18.83 8.51
N ASN A 143 -3.57 18.34 9.21
CA ASN A 143 -4.40 17.20 8.88
C ASN A 143 -3.66 16.00 8.30
N ASP A 144 -3.25 15.12 9.21
CA ASP A 144 -2.79 13.75 8.93
C ASP A 144 -3.93 13.02 8.21
N GLY A 145 -4.05 13.30 6.85
CA GLY A 145 -4.92 12.52 6.52
C GLY A 145 -5.66 12.12 5.32
N PHE A 146 -6.48 12.86 4.84
CA PHE A 146 -7.31 12.48 3.70
C PHE A 146 -6.58 12.88 2.42
N THR A 147 -5.95 11.88 1.79
CA THR A 147 -5.58 11.97 0.39
C THR A 147 -6.87 11.84 -0.42
N VAL A 148 -7.02 12.62 -1.48
CA VAL A 148 -8.27 12.70 -2.24
C VAL A 148 -8.69 11.38 -2.89
N TRP A 149 -7.76 10.46 -3.17
CA TRP A 149 -8.06 9.15 -3.76
C TRP A 149 -9.05 8.32 -2.95
N CYS A 150 -9.07 8.45 -1.61
CA CYS A 150 -10.04 7.74 -0.78
C CYS A 150 -11.48 8.15 -1.11
N GLU A 151 -11.70 9.44 -1.31
CA GLU A 151 -13.02 9.97 -1.66
C GLU A 151 -13.39 9.60 -3.11
N PHE A 152 -12.42 9.59 -4.03
CA PHE A 152 -12.63 9.09 -5.39
C PHE A 152 -13.15 7.65 -5.38
N VAL A 153 -12.50 6.76 -4.64
CA VAL A 153 -12.91 5.35 -4.51
C VAL A 153 -14.33 5.25 -3.90
N ARG A 154 -14.62 5.98 -2.82
CA ARG A 154 -15.94 5.94 -2.15
C ARG A 154 -17.04 6.45 -3.08
N HIS A 155 -16.83 7.60 -3.70
CA HIS A 155 -17.82 8.19 -4.57
C HIS A 155 -18.03 7.35 -5.84
N SER A 156 -16.97 6.85 -6.46
CA SER A 156 -17.07 5.94 -7.61
C SER A 156 -17.82 4.66 -7.28
N MET A 157 -17.64 4.10 -6.08
CA MET A 157 -18.46 2.97 -5.62
C MET A 157 -19.94 3.32 -5.54
N SER A 158 -20.30 4.57 -5.20
CA SER A 158 -21.70 5.03 -5.21
C SER A 158 -22.28 5.14 -6.62
N LEU A 159 -21.43 5.46 -7.62
CA LEU A 159 -21.80 5.53 -9.04
C LEU A 159 -21.84 4.17 -9.72
N LEU A 160 -21.31 3.13 -9.10
CA LEU A 160 -21.31 1.79 -9.66
C LEU A 160 -22.69 1.13 -9.46
N LYS A 161 -23.22 0.45 -10.50
CA LYS A 161 -24.39 -0.41 -10.40
C LYS A 161 -24.10 -1.61 -9.48
N ASP A 162 -25.12 -2.18 -8.87
CA ASP A 162 -24.97 -3.41 -8.10
C ASP A 162 -24.54 -4.54 -9.06
N GLY A 163 -23.56 -5.34 -8.65
CA GLY A 163 -22.91 -6.33 -9.49
C GLY A 163 -21.86 -5.79 -10.46
N GLY A 164 -21.74 -4.46 -10.60
CA GLY A 164 -20.74 -3.81 -11.46
C GLY A 164 -19.30 -3.92 -10.91
N TYR A 165 -18.33 -3.55 -11.74
CA TYR A 165 -16.90 -3.71 -11.46
C TYR A 165 -16.18 -2.37 -11.41
N MET A 166 -15.23 -2.24 -10.49
CA MET A 166 -14.38 -1.05 -10.37
C MET A 166 -12.91 -1.45 -10.28
N CYS A 167 -12.07 -0.89 -11.15
CA CYS A 167 -10.63 -1.08 -11.18
C CYS A 167 -9.91 0.25 -10.95
N PHE A 168 -9.12 0.34 -9.90
CA PHE A 168 -8.37 1.54 -9.53
C PHE A 168 -6.91 1.21 -9.24
N ILE A 169 -6.00 2.16 -9.56
CA ILE A 169 -4.65 2.16 -9.03
C ILE A 169 -4.52 3.22 -7.95
N VAL A 170 -4.12 2.81 -6.74
CA VAL A 170 -4.02 3.69 -5.56
C VAL A 170 -2.79 3.33 -4.71
N PRO A 171 -2.37 4.21 -3.77
CA PRO A 171 -1.34 3.86 -2.79
C PRO A 171 -1.70 2.59 -2.01
N ALA A 172 -0.77 1.65 -1.86
CA ALA A 172 -0.99 0.33 -1.24
C ALA A 172 -1.30 0.37 0.28
N ILE A 173 -1.28 1.54 0.90
CA ILE A 173 -1.48 1.70 2.35
C ILE A 173 -2.83 1.17 2.86
N TRP A 174 -3.83 1.05 2.00
CA TRP A 174 -5.14 0.49 2.34
C TRP A 174 -5.13 -1.02 2.55
N MET A 175 -4.08 -1.73 2.12
CA MET A 175 -3.99 -3.21 2.19
C MET A 175 -3.78 -3.74 3.62
N LYS A 176 -3.92 -2.89 4.60
CA LYS A 176 -3.99 -3.20 6.04
C LYS A 176 -4.97 -2.27 6.73
N PRO A 177 -5.45 -2.57 7.94
CA PRO A 177 -6.26 -1.65 8.70
C PRO A 177 -5.60 -0.26 8.80
N ASP A 178 -6.29 0.77 8.33
CA ASP A 178 -5.78 2.12 8.17
C ASP A 178 -6.72 3.16 8.79
N LYS A 179 -6.20 4.39 9.04
CA LYS A 179 -6.98 5.48 9.63
C LYS A 179 -8.11 5.99 8.73
N ALA A 180 -7.94 5.91 7.41
CA ALA A 180 -8.96 6.32 6.45
C ALA A 180 -10.07 5.27 6.28
N GLN A 181 -9.95 4.12 6.95
CA GLN A 181 -10.91 3.01 6.90
C GLN A 181 -11.09 2.44 5.48
N MET A 182 -10.10 2.61 4.60
CA MET A 182 -10.20 2.11 3.23
C MET A 182 -10.09 0.59 3.16
N TYR A 183 -9.27 -0.03 4.05
CA TYR A 183 -9.23 -1.47 4.22
C TYR A 183 -10.63 -2.04 4.50
N ASN A 184 -11.29 -1.52 5.53
CA ASN A 184 -12.63 -1.99 5.89
C ASN A 184 -13.68 -1.66 4.82
N PHE A 185 -13.55 -0.49 4.17
CA PHE A 185 -14.47 -0.09 3.11
C PHE A 185 -14.40 -1.01 1.89
N LEU A 186 -13.21 -1.34 1.41
CA LEU A 186 -13.06 -2.20 0.24
C LEU A 186 -13.43 -3.65 0.54
N LEU A 187 -13.16 -4.13 1.76
CA LEU A 187 -13.52 -5.48 2.18
C LEU A 187 -15.00 -5.68 2.50
N GLN A 188 -15.82 -4.63 2.46
CA GLN A 188 -17.29 -4.80 2.45
C GLN A 188 -17.81 -5.37 1.13
N TRP A 189 -16.99 -5.27 0.07
CA TRP A 189 -17.34 -5.68 -1.28
C TRP A 189 -16.51 -6.89 -1.69
N LYS A 190 -16.92 -7.57 -2.76
CA LYS A 190 -16.17 -8.68 -3.32
C LYS A 190 -14.91 -8.15 -4.03
N LEU A 191 -13.80 -8.10 -3.29
CA LEU A 191 -12.49 -7.80 -3.84
C LEU A 191 -11.98 -9.03 -4.58
N GLU A 192 -11.74 -8.92 -5.90
CA GLU A 192 -11.46 -10.08 -6.74
C GLU A 192 -9.96 -10.22 -7.06
N ARG A 193 -9.33 -9.16 -7.52
CA ARG A 193 -7.92 -9.18 -7.98
C ARG A 193 -7.13 -8.02 -7.45
N ILE A 194 -5.86 -8.28 -7.14
CA ILE A 194 -4.89 -7.25 -6.73
C ILE A 194 -3.58 -7.49 -7.46
N LYS A 195 -2.98 -6.40 -7.98
CA LYS A 195 -1.60 -6.38 -8.48
C LYS A 195 -0.85 -5.23 -7.84
N CYS A 196 0.33 -5.52 -7.27
CA CYS A 196 1.09 -4.56 -6.47
C CYS A 196 2.38 -4.14 -7.16
N TYR A 197 2.78 -2.89 -6.92
CA TYR A 197 4.05 -2.32 -7.31
C TYR A 197 4.79 -1.81 -6.09
N THR A 198 6.05 -2.21 -5.97
CA THR A 198 6.96 -1.65 -4.97
C THR A 198 7.20 -0.17 -5.23
N ASN A 199 7.82 0.53 -4.28
CA ASN A 199 8.21 1.92 -4.46
C ASN A 199 9.05 2.17 -5.73
N THR A 200 10.03 1.30 -5.98
CA THR A 200 10.91 1.40 -7.16
C THR A 200 10.14 1.16 -8.45
N GLU A 201 9.26 0.16 -8.49
CA GLU A 201 8.44 -0.15 -9.66
C GLU A 201 7.43 0.96 -9.95
N THR A 202 6.78 1.50 -8.91
CA THR A 202 5.89 2.66 -9.06
C THR A 202 6.64 3.88 -9.60
N ASN A 203 7.85 4.14 -9.07
CA ASN A 203 8.67 5.24 -9.54
C ASN A 203 9.06 5.09 -11.01
N ASN A 204 9.44 3.88 -11.43
CA ASN A 204 9.76 3.58 -12.82
C ASN A 204 8.50 3.65 -13.71
N LEU A 205 7.38 3.10 -13.27
CA LEU A 205 6.11 3.09 -14.00
C LEU A 205 5.62 4.51 -14.32
N PHE A 206 5.73 5.42 -13.35
CA PHE A 206 5.31 6.81 -13.48
C PHE A 206 6.46 7.78 -13.78
N HIS A 207 7.59 7.29 -14.30
CA HIS A 207 8.74 8.11 -14.72
C HIS A 207 9.20 9.12 -13.66
N GLY A 208 9.27 8.68 -12.40
CA GLY A 208 9.69 9.52 -11.27
C GLY A 208 8.58 10.37 -10.63
N GLN A 209 7.39 10.37 -11.18
CA GLN A 209 6.30 11.24 -10.71
C GLN A 209 5.58 10.70 -9.46
N ALA A 210 5.64 9.40 -9.19
CA ALA A 210 5.10 8.76 -7.99
C ALA A 210 6.17 7.91 -7.29
N GLN A 211 6.24 8.00 -5.96
CA GLN A 211 7.29 7.35 -5.16
C GLN A 211 6.72 6.56 -3.96
N THR A 212 5.49 6.14 -4.03
CA THR A 212 4.88 5.30 -2.98
C THR A 212 4.51 3.94 -3.56
N PRO A 213 4.61 2.84 -2.80
CA PRO A 213 4.06 1.57 -3.26
C PRO A 213 2.59 1.74 -3.65
N THR A 214 2.20 1.17 -4.78
CA THR A 214 0.83 1.23 -5.31
C THR A 214 0.26 -0.16 -5.53
N SER A 215 -1.06 -0.23 -5.59
CA SER A 215 -1.79 -1.43 -5.96
C SER A 215 -2.88 -1.10 -6.96
N ILE A 216 -3.02 -1.93 -7.98
CA ILE A 216 -4.24 -2.03 -8.77
C ILE A 216 -5.14 -3.02 -8.04
N PHE A 217 -6.42 -2.69 -7.89
CA PHE A 217 -7.41 -3.62 -7.41
C PHE A 217 -8.64 -3.66 -8.32
N LEU A 218 -9.21 -4.84 -8.47
CA LEU A 218 -10.52 -5.04 -9.06
C LEU A 218 -11.50 -5.46 -7.97
N VAL A 219 -12.57 -4.70 -7.81
CA VAL A 219 -13.64 -4.99 -6.88
C VAL A 219 -14.98 -5.06 -7.61
N ARG A 220 -15.80 -6.03 -7.26
CA ARG A 220 -17.18 -6.16 -7.72
C ARG A 220 -18.13 -5.66 -6.63
N LYS A 221 -19.10 -4.83 -7.00
CA LYS A 221 -20.09 -4.29 -6.05
C LYS A 221 -21.13 -5.34 -5.65
N ILE A 222 -20.66 -6.34 -4.94
CA ILE A 222 -21.46 -7.35 -4.26
C ILE A 222 -21.02 -7.31 -2.80
N LEU A 223 -21.99 -7.18 -1.88
CA LEU A 223 -21.68 -7.19 -0.46
C LEU A 223 -21.05 -8.54 -0.08
N HIS A 224 -19.93 -8.47 0.59
CA HIS A 224 -19.30 -9.64 1.18
C HIS A 224 -20.00 -9.97 2.51
N ASP A 225 -20.43 -11.21 2.64
CA ASP A 225 -21.01 -11.71 3.89
C ASP A 225 -19.90 -12.34 4.76
N PRO A 226 -19.40 -11.63 5.79
CA PRO A 226 -18.29 -12.12 6.62
C PRO A 226 -18.71 -13.24 7.58
N LEU A 227 -20.01 -13.54 7.68
CA LEU A 227 -20.52 -14.59 8.54
C LEU A 227 -20.54 -15.96 7.85
N HIS A 228 -20.71 -15.96 6.52
CA HIS A 228 -20.91 -17.19 5.75
C HIS A 228 -19.79 -17.45 4.75
N THR A 229 -18.92 -16.47 4.46
CA THR A 229 -17.85 -16.62 3.46
C THR A 229 -16.53 -16.07 3.97
N GLN A 230 -15.44 -16.77 3.63
CA GLN A 230 -14.09 -16.22 3.78
C GLN A 230 -13.78 -15.27 2.63
N HIS A 231 -13.04 -14.22 2.88
CA HIS A 231 -12.49 -13.38 1.82
C HIS A 231 -11.38 -14.12 1.09
N VAL A 232 -11.69 -14.65 -0.09
CA VAL A 232 -10.70 -15.21 -1.02
C VAL A 232 -10.50 -14.20 -2.15
N LEU A 233 -9.27 -13.78 -2.35
CA LEU A 233 -8.88 -12.82 -3.37
C LEU A 233 -7.66 -13.33 -4.14
N SER A 234 -7.54 -12.95 -5.41
CA SER A 234 -6.44 -13.33 -6.27
C SER A 234 -5.38 -12.22 -6.29
N ILE A 235 -4.17 -12.52 -5.84
CA ILE A 235 -3.06 -11.57 -5.82
C ILE A 235 -2.03 -12.00 -6.86
N TYR A 236 -1.58 -11.06 -7.70
CA TYR A 236 -0.58 -11.32 -8.71
C TYR A 236 0.80 -11.56 -8.09
N SER A 237 1.34 -12.76 -8.30
CA SER A 237 2.70 -13.14 -7.91
C SER A 237 3.67 -12.90 -9.06
N LYS A 238 4.64 -12.03 -8.84
CA LYS A 238 5.71 -11.76 -9.81
C LYS A 238 6.66 -12.94 -9.97
N LYS A 239 6.75 -13.79 -8.95
CA LYS A 239 7.63 -14.96 -8.95
C LYS A 239 7.15 -16.02 -9.94
N THR A 240 5.85 -16.22 -10.01
CA THR A 240 5.22 -17.26 -10.86
C THR A 240 4.53 -16.68 -12.08
N ASP A 241 4.46 -15.35 -12.21
CA ASP A 241 3.74 -14.62 -13.27
C ASP A 241 2.27 -15.03 -13.37
N LYS A 242 1.64 -15.26 -12.21
CA LYS A 242 0.25 -15.72 -12.11
C LYS A 242 -0.48 -15.08 -10.94
N TYR A 243 -1.80 -15.10 -11.00
CA TYR A 243 -2.64 -14.79 -9.85
C TYR A 243 -2.70 -15.99 -8.91
N ILE A 244 -2.43 -15.75 -7.63
CA ILE A 244 -2.46 -16.74 -6.55
C ILE A 244 -3.62 -16.41 -5.62
N GLU A 245 -4.43 -17.40 -5.31
CA GLU A 245 -5.48 -17.25 -4.31
C GLU A 245 -4.89 -17.03 -2.91
N HIS A 246 -5.46 -16.08 -2.22
CA HIS A 246 -5.11 -15.75 -0.84
C HIS A 246 -6.38 -15.66 -0.01
N THR A 247 -6.45 -16.45 1.04
CA THR A 247 -7.56 -16.41 2.00
C THR A 247 -7.22 -15.40 3.09
N LEU A 248 -8.00 -14.32 3.16
CA LEU A 248 -7.74 -13.24 4.10
C LEU A 248 -8.41 -13.53 5.45
N ASN A 249 -7.63 -13.58 6.51
CA ASN A 249 -8.14 -13.61 7.87
C ASN A 249 -8.60 -12.20 8.28
N LYS A 250 -9.67 -12.11 9.05
CA LYS A 250 -10.25 -10.83 9.48
C LYS A 250 -9.23 -9.96 10.19
N GLY A 251 -8.99 -8.77 9.65
CA GLY A 251 -8.06 -7.77 10.20
C GLY A 251 -6.59 -8.01 9.83
N SER A 252 -6.24 -9.13 9.18
CA SER A 252 -4.87 -9.40 8.74
C SER A 252 -4.50 -8.54 7.53
N PRO A 253 -3.21 -8.21 7.35
CA PRO A 253 -2.75 -7.47 6.20
C PRO A 253 -2.82 -8.34 4.93
N ILE A 254 -3.07 -7.70 3.80
CA ILE A 254 -3.04 -8.33 2.47
C ILE A 254 -1.60 -8.27 1.95
N PRO A 255 -0.94 -9.39 1.61
CA PRO A 255 0.43 -9.37 1.13
C PRO A 255 0.55 -8.69 -0.24
N MET A 256 1.60 -7.88 -0.44
CA MET A 256 1.93 -7.25 -1.72
C MET A 256 2.82 -8.13 -2.60
N THR A 257 3.66 -8.94 -1.96
CA THR A 257 4.66 -9.82 -2.59
C THR A 257 4.76 -11.11 -1.78
N ASN A 258 5.53 -12.09 -2.27
CA ASN A 258 5.80 -13.34 -1.54
C ASN A 258 4.52 -14.06 -1.07
N ILE A 259 3.48 -14.05 -1.91
CA ILE A 259 2.12 -14.54 -1.57
C ILE A 259 2.17 -16.02 -1.19
N GLU A 260 2.92 -16.81 -1.93
CA GLU A 260 3.09 -18.25 -1.70
C GLU A 260 3.69 -18.52 -0.31
N LEU A 261 4.74 -17.78 0.07
CA LEU A 261 5.33 -17.88 1.40
C LEU A 261 4.33 -17.52 2.48
N VAL A 262 3.62 -16.41 2.31
CA VAL A 262 2.61 -15.96 3.29
C VAL A 262 1.49 -16.99 3.43
N ASN A 263 0.99 -17.56 2.32
CA ASN A 263 -0.03 -18.59 2.33
C ASN A 263 0.44 -19.86 3.08
N ASN A 264 1.68 -20.29 2.84
CA ASN A 264 2.26 -21.43 3.54
C ASN A 264 2.38 -21.17 5.05
N LEU A 265 2.84 -19.97 5.43
CA LEU A 265 2.96 -19.60 6.84
C LEU A 265 1.61 -19.52 7.55
N GLN A 266 0.59 -19.00 6.87
CA GLN A 266 -0.75 -18.90 7.45
C GLN A 266 -1.35 -20.25 7.86
N GLN A 267 -1.00 -21.33 7.18
CA GLN A 267 -1.43 -22.69 7.55
C GLN A 267 -0.92 -23.13 8.94
N HIS A 268 0.17 -22.52 9.40
CA HIS A 268 0.79 -22.77 10.71
C HIS A 268 0.34 -21.77 11.78
N ILE A 269 -0.50 -20.80 11.43
CA ILE A 269 -1.08 -19.84 12.38
C ILE A 269 -2.44 -20.37 12.83
N SER A 270 -2.47 -21.17 13.89
CA SER A 270 -3.70 -21.45 14.61
C SER A 270 -4.09 -20.23 15.45
N SER A 271 -5.37 -20.08 15.81
CA SER A 271 -5.96 -18.91 16.46
C SER A 271 -5.02 -18.21 17.46
N ASN A 272 -4.52 -17.03 17.11
CA ASN A 272 -3.63 -16.16 17.89
C ASN A 272 -2.19 -16.67 18.17
N GLN A 273 -1.69 -17.68 17.47
CA GLN A 273 -0.31 -18.17 17.61
C GLN A 273 0.65 -17.53 16.59
N TYR A 274 0.68 -16.22 16.53
CA TYR A 274 1.64 -15.44 15.77
C TYR A 274 2.50 -14.57 16.69
N ILE A 275 3.59 -14.02 16.16
CA ILE A 275 4.51 -13.16 16.94
C ILE A 275 3.81 -11.85 17.32
N LYS A 276 3.64 -11.63 18.62
CA LYS A 276 3.01 -10.44 19.18
C LYS A 276 4.05 -9.38 19.52
N VAL A 277 3.88 -8.17 18.98
CA VAL A 277 4.77 -7.04 19.26
C VAL A 277 4.01 -5.86 19.86
N LYS A 278 4.67 -5.16 20.78
CA LYS A 278 4.20 -3.90 21.35
C LYS A 278 4.94 -2.75 20.67
N LYS A 279 4.21 -1.72 20.23
CA LYS A 279 4.82 -0.51 19.66
C LYS A 279 5.27 0.42 20.76
N THR A 280 6.45 1.01 20.61
CA THR A 280 6.98 2.00 21.56
C THR A 280 6.36 3.37 21.35
N ASN A 281 6.43 4.20 22.40
CA ASN A 281 5.95 5.58 22.40
C ASN A 281 7.11 6.57 22.60
N MET A 282 6.90 7.81 22.17
CA MET A 282 7.84 8.88 22.52
C MET A 282 7.86 9.09 24.02
N PRO A 283 9.04 9.26 24.62
CA PRO A 283 9.15 9.67 26.01
C PRO A 283 8.44 11.00 26.24
N PRO A 284 7.92 11.23 27.46
CA PRO A 284 7.41 12.53 27.85
C PRO A 284 8.46 13.64 27.69
N LYS A 285 8.02 14.86 27.44
CA LYS A 285 8.90 16.05 27.31
C LYS A 285 9.79 16.35 28.53
N THR A 286 9.48 15.76 29.70
CA THR A 286 10.27 15.86 30.95
C THR A 286 11.53 14.99 30.93
N HIS A 287 11.71 14.13 29.91
CA HIS A 287 12.93 13.35 29.74
C HIS A 287 13.96 14.20 29.00
N THR A 288 15.17 14.20 29.56
CA THR A 288 16.35 14.82 28.94
C THR A 288 17.35 13.72 28.60
N PHE A 289 18.17 13.94 27.58
CA PHE A 289 19.05 12.93 27.01
C PHE A 289 20.47 13.46 26.85
N THR A 290 21.45 12.56 27.06
CA THR A 290 22.87 12.77 26.82
C THR A 290 23.46 11.63 25.99
N ALA A 291 24.57 11.91 25.28
CA ALA A 291 25.23 10.89 24.47
C ALA A 291 26.02 9.87 25.32
N THR A 292 26.37 10.22 26.54
CA THR A 292 27.15 9.40 27.47
C THR A 292 26.43 9.29 28.82
N GLU A 293 26.72 8.25 29.57
CA GLU A 293 26.24 8.06 30.92
C GLU A 293 26.77 9.17 31.85
N THR A 294 25.88 9.68 32.70
CA THR A 294 26.22 10.63 33.79
C THR A 294 25.41 10.30 35.03
N LEU A 295 25.81 10.84 36.19
CA LEU A 295 25.04 10.68 37.45
C LEU A 295 23.59 11.19 37.32
N SER A 296 23.36 12.20 36.50
CA SER A 296 22.02 12.76 36.24
C SER A 296 21.25 12.05 35.14
N HIS A 297 21.92 11.22 34.31
CA HIS A 297 21.34 10.47 33.20
C HIS A 297 21.84 9.02 33.24
N PRO A 298 21.39 8.19 34.20
CA PRO A 298 21.90 6.84 34.40
C PRO A 298 21.16 5.79 33.55
N TYR A 299 20.05 6.14 32.88
CA TYR A 299 19.20 5.18 32.22
C TYR A 299 19.59 5.02 30.73
N LYS A 300 20.13 3.85 30.39
CA LYS A 300 20.54 3.51 29.03
C LYS A 300 19.35 3.29 28.10
N ASN A 301 19.39 3.84 26.90
CA ASN A 301 18.32 3.70 25.93
C ASN A 301 18.85 3.47 24.52
N ILE A 302 18.07 2.72 23.71
CA ILE A 302 18.21 2.70 22.25
C ILE A 302 17.35 3.82 21.66
N ARG A 303 18.00 4.77 20.99
CA ARG A 303 17.32 5.83 20.25
C ARG A 303 16.90 5.41 18.86
N THR A 304 17.78 4.72 18.14
CA THR A 304 17.52 4.22 16.78
C THR A 304 18.59 3.22 16.37
N THR A 305 18.35 2.54 15.28
CA THR A 305 19.30 1.65 14.64
C THR A 305 19.74 2.26 13.32
N LYS A 306 21.04 2.26 13.03
CA LYS A 306 21.63 2.77 11.78
C LYS A 306 22.31 1.64 11.05
N LEU A 307 22.25 1.69 9.73
CA LEU A 307 23.07 0.84 8.88
C LEU A 307 24.51 1.36 8.84
N VAL A 308 25.46 0.45 8.88
CA VAL A 308 26.90 0.74 8.77
C VAL A 308 27.38 0.17 7.45
N GLY A 309 27.85 1.04 6.53
CA GLY A 309 28.35 0.65 5.21
C GLY A 309 27.27 0.68 4.10
N LYS A 310 27.68 0.33 2.89
CA LYS A 310 26.79 0.12 1.76
C LYS A 310 26.16 -1.27 1.90
N ILE A 311 24.86 -1.32 2.11
CA ILE A 311 24.13 -2.59 2.13
C ILE A 311 23.71 -2.90 0.70
N ASP A 312 24.03 -4.11 0.29
CA ASP A 312 23.38 -4.70 -0.86
C ASP A 312 21.92 -4.96 -0.49
N THR A 313 21.02 -4.11 -0.98
CA THR A 313 19.58 -4.22 -0.74
C THR A 313 18.97 -5.46 -1.40
N THR A 314 19.73 -6.15 -2.26
CA THR A 314 19.28 -7.40 -2.91
C THR A 314 19.55 -8.62 -2.03
N LYS A 315 20.42 -8.50 -1.02
CA LYS A 315 20.74 -9.55 -0.05
C LYS A 315 20.91 -8.91 1.33
N PRO A 316 19.81 -8.64 2.05
CA PRO A 316 19.91 -8.12 3.40
C PRO A 316 20.64 -9.14 4.28
N GLN A 317 21.88 -8.82 4.63
CA GLN A 317 22.61 -9.58 5.63
C GLN A 317 22.20 -9.06 7.00
N LEU A 318 21.51 -9.91 7.76
CA LEU A 318 21.14 -9.66 9.16
C LEU A 318 22.33 -9.88 10.10
N SER A 319 23.54 -9.49 9.70
CA SER A 319 24.70 -9.64 10.57
C SER A 319 24.88 -8.39 11.45
N ASP A 320 25.33 -8.56 12.68
CA ASP A 320 25.63 -7.48 13.64
C ASP A 320 26.63 -6.46 13.08
N ASN A 321 27.43 -6.83 12.09
CA ASN A 321 28.40 -5.97 11.43
C ASN A 321 27.79 -4.91 10.51
N THR A 322 26.52 -5.05 10.14
CA THR A 322 25.81 -4.12 9.24
C THR A 322 24.92 -3.13 9.98
N VAL A 323 24.74 -3.31 11.27
CA VAL A 323 23.81 -2.53 12.08
C VAL A 323 24.50 -1.98 13.33
N LYS A 324 24.28 -0.70 13.59
CA LYS A 324 24.72 -0.03 14.82
C LYS A 324 23.55 0.58 15.55
N HIS A 325 23.37 0.19 16.80
CA HIS A 325 22.42 0.85 17.71
C HIS A 325 22.97 2.19 18.17
N VAL A 326 22.16 3.24 18.08
CA VAL A 326 22.49 4.54 18.64
C VAL A 326 21.99 4.55 20.06
N ILE A 327 22.92 4.56 20.99
CA ILE A 327 22.66 4.61 22.44
C ILE A 327 22.63 6.07 22.89
N GLU A 328 21.71 6.37 23.81
CA GLU A 328 21.66 7.60 24.58
C GLU A 328 21.22 7.30 26.01
N TRP A 329 21.43 8.24 26.90
CA TRP A 329 21.17 8.11 28.34
C TRP A 329 20.16 9.14 28.77
N SER A 330 19.21 8.75 29.62
CA SER A 330 18.14 9.64 30.07
C SER A 330 18.17 9.86 31.61
N ASN A 331 17.58 11.00 32.04
CA ASN A 331 17.41 11.31 33.43
C ASN A 331 16.28 10.51 34.12
N LYS A 332 15.43 9.85 33.38
CA LYS A 332 14.31 9.00 33.84
C LYS A 332 14.19 7.78 32.99
N PRO A 333 13.66 6.65 33.52
CA PRO A 333 13.45 5.44 32.75
C PRO A 333 12.55 5.69 31.52
N CYS A 334 12.99 5.28 30.32
CA CYS A 334 12.17 5.27 29.12
C CYS A 334 11.35 3.98 29.01
N TYR A 335 10.50 3.91 27.97
CA TYR A 335 9.63 2.76 27.72
C TYR A 335 10.43 1.45 27.69
N GLY A 336 9.95 0.45 28.42
CA GLY A 336 10.58 -0.88 28.49
C GLY A 336 11.80 -0.98 29.40
N TYR A 337 12.30 0.08 30.03
CA TYR A 337 13.35 0.01 31.03
C TYR A 337 12.83 -0.71 32.30
N GLY A 338 13.55 -1.70 32.79
CA GLY A 338 13.13 -2.48 33.97
C GLY A 338 11.99 -3.47 33.72
N SER A 339 11.57 -3.70 32.46
CA SER A 339 10.49 -4.63 32.13
C SER A 339 10.93 -6.11 32.07
N GLY A 340 12.17 -6.40 32.43
CA GLY A 340 12.78 -7.74 32.26
C GLY A 340 13.34 -7.98 30.86
N PRO A 341 13.82 -9.21 30.60
CA PRO A 341 14.36 -9.60 29.31
C PRO A 341 13.37 -9.33 28.17
N LYS A 342 13.90 -8.86 27.03
CA LYS A 342 13.06 -8.49 25.87
C LYS A 342 13.83 -8.45 24.56
N ILE A 343 13.10 -8.61 23.45
CA ILE A 343 13.60 -8.32 22.11
C ILE A 343 13.17 -6.91 21.73
N ILE A 344 14.08 -6.13 21.16
CA ILE A 344 13.85 -4.79 20.61
C ILE A 344 14.09 -4.86 19.12
N LEU A 345 13.12 -4.38 18.32
CA LEU A 345 13.19 -4.33 16.86
C LEU A 345 13.04 -2.88 16.38
N ALA A 346 13.88 -2.46 15.47
CA ALA A 346 13.71 -1.18 14.81
C ALA A 346 12.52 -1.22 13.84
N HIS A 347 11.67 -0.21 13.90
CA HIS A 347 10.60 0.01 12.91
C HIS A 347 11.14 0.29 11.50
N LYS A 348 12.37 0.78 11.40
CA LYS A 348 13.12 0.96 10.16
C LYS A 348 14.06 -0.22 9.96
N MET A 349 14.50 -0.45 8.71
CA MET A 349 15.62 -1.33 8.40
C MET A 349 15.40 -2.81 8.73
N TYR A 350 14.29 -3.37 8.22
CA TYR A 350 14.05 -4.80 8.29
C TYR A 350 13.86 -5.37 9.70
N GLY A 351 13.61 -4.50 10.69
CA GLY A 351 13.26 -4.96 12.03
C GLY A 351 14.32 -5.84 12.69
N MET A 352 15.61 -5.53 12.47
CA MET A 352 16.71 -6.33 13.04
C MET A 352 16.54 -6.47 14.55
N PRO A 353 16.42 -7.71 15.08
CA PRO A 353 16.20 -7.94 16.48
C PRO A 353 17.46 -7.70 17.30
N PHE A 354 17.28 -7.25 18.52
CA PHE A 354 18.31 -7.14 19.55
C PHE A 354 17.75 -7.66 20.86
N ILE A 355 18.46 -8.55 21.55
CA ILE A 355 18.06 -9.06 22.87
C ILE A 355 18.68 -8.19 23.97
N ASP A 356 17.82 -7.66 24.85
CA ASP A 356 18.20 -7.10 26.15
C ASP A 356 17.91 -8.12 27.24
N TYR A 357 18.91 -8.91 27.62
CA TYR A 357 18.79 -9.91 28.69
C TYR A 357 18.64 -9.29 30.05
N SER A 358 19.22 -8.11 30.27
CA SER A 358 19.20 -7.43 31.56
C SER A 358 17.86 -6.78 31.89
N GLY A 359 17.08 -6.46 30.85
CA GLY A 359 15.88 -5.65 31.00
C GLY A 359 16.16 -4.14 31.23
N ASN A 360 17.44 -3.74 31.27
CA ASN A 360 17.88 -2.40 31.67
C ASN A 360 18.16 -1.48 30.47
N ILE A 361 17.59 -1.75 29.31
CA ILE A 361 17.65 -0.88 28.14
C ILE A 361 16.25 -0.36 27.85
N GLY A 362 16.10 0.96 27.91
CA GLY A 362 14.89 1.66 27.54
C GLY A 362 14.87 2.01 26.05
N ILE A 363 13.76 2.55 25.57
CA ILE A 363 13.59 2.99 24.20
C ILE A 363 13.12 4.44 24.21
N SER A 364 13.96 5.31 23.65
CA SER A 364 13.75 6.76 23.66
C SER A 364 13.05 7.29 22.40
N ASN A 365 12.40 6.42 21.63
CA ASN A 365 11.64 6.81 20.44
C ASN A 365 10.37 5.98 20.26
N ARG A 366 9.52 6.39 19.29
CA ARG A 366 8.28 5.68 18.91
C ARG A 366 8.47 4.69 17.76
N ASP A 367 9.70 4.58 17.25
CA ASP A 367 9.99 3.88 16.00
C ASP A 367 10.62 2.50 16.26
N SER A 368 10.15 1.82 17.32
CA SER A 368 10.58 0.46 17.67
C SER A 368 9.40 -0.41 18.09
N TYR A 369 9.65 -1.72 18.05
CA TYR A 369 8.76 -2.74 18.59
C TYR A 369 9.47 -3.50 19.70
N ILE A 370 8.70 -4.02 20.66
CA ILE A 370 9.20 -4.85 21.77
C ILE A 370 8.42 -6.16 21.80
N ILE A 371 9.16 -7.25 22.09
CA ILE A 371 8.62 -8.53 22.53
C ILE A 371 9.14 -8.76 23.94
N ASP A 372 8.26 -8.87 24.90
CA ASP A 372 8.56 -9.03 26.33
C ASP A 372 7.52 -9.92 27.03
N GLY A 373 7.78 -10.27 28.29
CA GLY A 373 6.84 -11.02 29.12
C GLY A 373 6.80 -12.51 28.80
N VAL A 374 7.84 -13.05 28.15
CA VAL A 374 8.03 -14.46 27.85
C VAL A 374 9.31 -14.97 28.51
N SER A 375 9.51 -16.29 28.56
CA SER A 375 10.74 -16.90 29.10
C SER A 375 11.96 -16.55 28.24
N ILE A 376 13.17 -16.65 28.83
CA ILE A 376 14.42 -16.44 28.08
C ILE A 376 14.53 -17.41 26.90
N ASN A 377 14.23 -18.66 27.11
CA ASN A 377 14.26 -19.67 26.04
C ASN A 377 13.30 -19.32 24.88
N GLU A 378 12.14 -18.76 25.18
CA GLU A 378 11.19 -18.32 24.17
C GLU A 378 11.68 -17.05 23.46
N LEU A 379 12.33 -16.12 24.18
CA LEU A 379 12.97 -14.95 23.57
C LEU A 379 14.08 -15.36 22.59
N GLU A 380 14.96 -16.29 22.99
CA GLU A 380 16.05 -16.79 22.14
C GLU A 380 15.50 -17.48 20.90
N ARG A 381 14.53 -18.37 21.05
CA ARG A 381 13.84 -19.01 19.93
C ARG A 381 13.19 -17.98 18.99
N THR A 382 12.54 -16.96 19.54
CA THR A 382 11.93 -15.89 18.76
C THR A 382 12.98 -15.02 18.07
N TYR A 383 14.10 -14.75 18.74
CA TYR A 383 15.23 -14.04 18.16
C TYR A 383 15.80 -14.78 16.95
N ASP A 384 16.05 -16.08 17.07
CA ASP A 384 16.56 -16.92 15.99
C ASP A 384 15.57 -16.95 14.80
N LEU A 385 14.28 -17.11 15.08
CA LEU A 385 13.24 -17.02 14.06
C LEU A 385 13.25 -15.68 13.32
N LEU A 386 13.32 -14.56 14.05
CA LEU A 386 13.28 -13.22 13.47
C LEU A 386 14.57 -12.84 12.72
N ASN A 387 15.67 -13.55 12.94
CA ASN A 387 16.91 -13.45 12.18
C ASN A 387 16.94 -14.33 10.93
N ASN A 388 15.96 -15.20 10.73
CA ASN A 388 15.88 -16.02 9.54
C ASN A 388 15.60 -15.15 8.30
N THR A 389 16.32 -15.43 7.22
CA THR A 389 16.22 -14.64 5.97
C THR A 389 14.82 -14.65 5.36
N LYS A 390 14.06 -15.74 5.53
CA LYS A 390 12.67 -15.84 5.06
C LYS A 390 11.73 -14.86 5.76
N ILE A 391 12.05 -14.43 6.99
CA ILE A 391 11.27 -13.41 7.70
C ILE A 391 11.37 -12.04 7.02
N ILE A 392 12.49 -11.76 6.37
CA ILE A 392 12.63 -10.52 5.58
C ILE A 392 11.64 -10.51 4.41
N ASP A 393 11.44 -11.67 3.77
CA ASP A 393 10.45 -11.79 2.69
C ASP A 393 9.02 -11.55 3.21
N VAL A 394 8.73 -11.93 4.45
CA VAL A 394 7.45 -11.60 5.11
C VAL A 394 7.34 -10.10 5.41
N TYR A 395 8.43 -9.48 5.85
CA TYR A 395 8.46 -8.02 6.05
C TYR A 395 8.26 -7.28 4.73
N ASP A 396 8.87 -7.75 3.66
CA ASP A 396 8.70 -7.19 2.31
C ASP A 396 7.27 -7.39 1.78
N ALA A 397 6.63 -8.50 2.13
CA ALA A 397 5.25 -8.76 1.75
C ALA A 397 4.27 -7.70 2.29
N THR A 398 4.61 -7.00 3.38
CA THR A 398 3.76 -5.97 3.99
C THR A 398 4.31 -4.56 3.89
N ARG A 399 5.22 -4.32 2.92
CA ARG A 399 5.88 -3.01 2.76
C ARG A 399 5.00 -1.99 2.02
N TYR A 400 3.90 -1.61 2.61
CA TYR A 400 2.96 -0.60 2.06
C TYR A 400 3.52 0.83 2.09
N ARG A 401 4.65 1.05 2.75
CA ARG A 401 5.39 2.32 2.84
C ARG A 401 6.86 2.06 2.63
N MET A 402 7.60 3.02 2.13
CA MET A 402 8.99 2.89 1.66
C MET A 402 9.90 1.95 2.49
N LYS A 403 10.32 2.31 3.69
CA LYS A 403 11.35 1.56 4.45
C LYS A 403 10.91 1.24 5.88
N TYR A 404 9.62 1.11 6.11
CA TYR A 404 9.10 0.87 7.45
C TYR A 404 8.57 -0.55 7.59
N LEU A 405 9.02 -1.22 8.64
CA LEU A 405 8.43 -2.46 9.10
C LEU A 405 7.05 -2.17 9.68
N GLU A 406 6.02 -2.79 9.14
CA GLU A 406 4.67 -2.63 9.64
C GLU A 406 4.41 -3.59 10.80
N LYS A 407 3.67 -3.13 11.82
CA LYS A 407 3.27 -3.99 12.95
C LYS A 407 2.54 -5.25 12.45
N TYR A 408 1.73 -5.08 11.42
CA TYR A 408 0.93 -6.16 10.84
C TYR A 408 1.75 -7.28 10.20
N ALA A 409 3.04 -7.05 9.86
CA ALA A 409 3.92 -8.10 9.34
C ALA A 409 4.04 -9.28 10.33
N PHE A 410 4.05 -8.98 11.63
CA PHE A 410 4.19 -9.99 12.68
C PHE A 410 2.96 -10.90 12.78
N GLU A 411 1.79 -10.44 12.34
CA GLU A 411 0.57 -11.25 12.30
C GLU A 411 0.62 -12.35 11.22
N LEU A 412 1.57 -12.25 10.28
CA LEU A 412 1.86 -13.25 9.25
C LEU A 412 2.99 -14.22 9.66
N ILE A 413 3.61 -14.03 10.81
CA ILE A 413 4.71 -14.87 11.30
C ILE A 413 4.17 -15.79 12.39
N PRO A 414 4.08 -17.13 12.12
CA PRO A 414 3.67 -18.08 13.14
C PRO A 414 4.70 -18.14 14.27
N ASN A 415 4.26 -18.48 15.48
CA ASN A 415 5.14 -18.67 16.64
C ASN A 415 5.74 -20.10 16.61
N ILE A 416 6.68 -20.33 15.70
CA ILE A 416 7.39 -21.57 15.44
C ILE A 416 8.91 -21.40 15.66
N THR A 417 9.70 -22.47 15.47
CA THR A 417 11.15 -22.37 15.47
C THR A 417 11.69 -21.91 14.10
N SER A 418 12.96 -21.48 14.06
CA SER A 418 13.64 -21.17 12.80
C SER A 418 13.78 -22.42 11.91
N ASP A 419 14.04 -23.58 12.52
CA ASP A 419 14.14 -24.87 11.81
C ASP A 419 12.80 -25.28 11.19
N ASP A 420 11.68 -25.08 11.92
CA ASP A 420 10.34 -25.32 11.39
C ASP A 420 10.06 -24.44 10.18
N LEU A 421 10.44 -23.15 10.27
CA LEU A 421 10.31 -22.20 9.16
C LEU A 421 11.10 -22.67 7.92
N ASP A 422 12.30 -23.22 8.12
CA ASP A 422 13.11 -23.73 7.02
C ASP A 422 12.52 -24.96 6.35
N ASN A 423 11.76 -25.77 7.10
CA ASN A 423 11.08 -26.95 6.59
C ASN A 423 9.76 -26.66 5.85
N ILE A 424 9.08 -25.57 6.17
CA ILE A 424 7.81 -25.17 5.51
C ILE A 424 7.95 -24.99 3.99
N ASN A 425 9.15 -24.70 3.49
CA ASN A 425 9.38 -24.38 2.07
C ASN A 425 10.28 -25.39 1.34
N LYS A 426 10.50 -26.57 1.90
CA LYS A 426 11.09 -27.72 1.23
C LYS A 426 9.99 -28.54 0.56
#